data_61d0d436bdc3aba8419a8dd6d1e6320c
#
_entry.id   61d0d436bdc3aba8419a8dd6d1e6320c
#
_cell.length_a   1.000
_cell.length_b   1.000
_cell.length_c   1.000
_cell.angle_alpha   90.00
_cell.angle_beta   90.00
_cell.angle_gamma   90.00
#
_symmetry.space_group_name_H-M   'P 1'
#
loop_
_entity.id
_entity.type
_entity.pdbx_description
1 polymer ?
#
loop_
_entity_poly.entity_id
_entity_poly.type
_entity_poly.pdbx_seq_one_letter_code
_entity_poly.pdbx_strand_id
1 'polypeptide(L)'
;MGGLTDWTYRRFWAHEEHPYRRLERRIATIAAPGLTILDAGCGHTAPNLQALRDSGARLIGVDLVPLSPQEGMELIEADLAKLPLPDSGIDLIYSRSVMEHVVDPDAVYAEAARVLKPGGRWIFLTANRWDYVSIVSRLTPNRFHGAIVRRFEGREEIDVFPTAYRTNDRRQIGRHAAAHGFRIDRFERHGQYPSMFYRVGPLFLLASLYEKLVMRVALLAGLRGWLYVELVKA
;
A
#
# COMPACT_ATOMS: atom_id res chain seq x y z
N MET A 1 1.11 29.68 -8.08
CA MET A 1 1.04 28.62 -9.08
C MET A 1 -0.35 28.67 -9.69
N GLY A 2 -0.54 29.26 -10.82
CA GLY A 2 -1.81 29.36 -11.50
C GLY A 2 -1.62 28.86 -12.92
N GLY A 3 -2.66 28.45 -13.58
CA GLY A 3 -2.59 28.08 -14.95
C GLY A 3 -2.90 26.61 -15.22
N LEU A 4 -2.14 25.97 -16.14
CA LEU A 4 -2.46 24.65 -16.70
C LEU A 4 -2.51 23.54 -15.64
N THR A 5 -1.59 23.55 -14.65
CA THR A 5 -1.57 22.53 -13.59
C THR A 5 -2.83 22.59 -12.72
N ASP A 6 -3.20 23.79 -12.25
CA ASP A 6 -4.40 23.96 -11.41
C ASP A 6 -5.68 23.65 -12.18
N TRP A 7 -5.75 24.03 -13.44
CA TRP A 7 -6.88 23.67 -14.31
C TRP A 7 -6.98 22.15 -14.48
N THR A 8 -5.85 21.47 -14.78
CA THR A 8 -5.79 20.02 -14.94
C THR A 8 -6.22 19.29 -13.67
N TYR A 9 -5.73 19.75 -12.51
CA TYR A 9 -6.11 19.18 -11.22
C TYR A 9 -7.62 19.31 -11.00
N ARG A 10 -8.18 20.51 -11.10
CA ARG A 10 -9.62 20.75 -10.91
C ARG A 10 -10.46 19.95 -11.89
N ARG A 11 -10.03 19.83 -13.15
CA ARG A 11 -10.78 19.15 -14.20
C ARG A 11 -10.81 17.63 -14.05
N PHE A 12 -9.73 17.03 -13.53
CA PHE A 12 -9.55 15.59 -13.55
C PHE A 12 -9.46 14.94 -12.17
N TRP A 13 -9.03 15.65 -11.14
CA TRP A 13 -8.62 15.03 -9.87
C TRP A 13 -9.32 15.57 -8.62
N ALA A 14 -9.90 16.75 -8.66
CA ALA A 14 -10.50 17.40 -7.48
C ALA A 14 -11.57 16.55 -6.77
N HIS A 15 -12.24 15.66 -7.51
CA HIS A 15 -13.32 14.79 -7.00
C HIS A 15 -12.93 13.32 -6.97
N GLU A 16 -11.68 12.98 -7.30
CA GLU A 16 -11.20 11.59 -7.26
C GLU A 16 -10.71 11.24 -5.86
N GLU A 17 -11.24 10.15 -5.33
CA GLU A 17 -10.75 9.64 -4.06
C GLU A 17 -9.41 8.94 -4.25
N HIS A 18 -8.38 9.36 -3.51
CA HIS A 18 -7.10 8.67 -3.52
C HIS A 18 -7.25 7.25 -2.94
N PRO A 19 -6.64 6.20 -3.54
CA PRO A 19 -6.74 4.82 -3.06
C PRO A 19 -6.37 4.64 -1.57
N TYR A 20 -5.49 5.47 -1.02
CA TYR A 20 -5.17 5.49 0.42
C TYR A 20 -6.41 5.75 1.28
N ARG A 21 -7.21 6.78 0.93
CA ARG A 21 -8.44 7.10 1.66
C ARG A 21 -9.44 5.96 1.64
N ARG A 22 -9.50 5.25 0.52
CA ARG A 22 -10.36 4.07 0.40
C ARG A 22 -9.93 2.95 1.34
N LEU A 23 -8.62 2.67 1.42
CA LEU A 23 -8.06 1.70 2.37
C LEU A 23 -8.38 2.14 3.81
N GLU A 24 -8.01 3.37 4.19
CA GLU A 24 -8.23 3.93 5.52
C GLU A 24 -9.70 3.82 5.94
N ARG A 25 -10.62 4.24 5.07
CA ARG A 25 -12.06 4.13 5.33
C ARG A 25 -12.50 2.68 5.50
N ARG A 26 -11.99 1.76 4.67
CA ARG A 26 -12.31 0.33 4.80
C ARG A 26 -11.86 -0.24 6.13
N ILE A 27 -10.63 0.07 6.57
CA ILE A 27 -10.12 -0.36 7.87
C ILE A 27 -10.96 0.22 9.00
N ALA A 28 -11.27 1.52 8.95
CA ALA A 28 -12.11 2.17 9.95
C ALA A 28 -13.52 1.56 10.06
N THR A 29 -14.10 1.06 8.96
CA THR A 29 -15.41 0.38 9.01
C THR A 29 -15.36 -1.02 9.63
N ILE A 30 -14.17 -1.63 9.72
CA ILE A 30 -13.98 -2.97 10.33
C ILE A 30 -13.57 -2.80 11.79
N ALA A 31 -12.77 -1.77 12.11
CA ALA A 31 -12.24 -1.56 13.44
C ALA A 31 -13.35 -1.43 14.49
N ALA A 32 -13.33 -2.30 15.50
CA ALA A 32 -14.33 -2.35 16.54
C ALA A 32 -13.73 -2.89 17.86
N PRO A 33 -14.36 -2.63 19.01
CA PRO A 33 -13.93 -3.20 20.31
C PRO A 33 -13.79 -4.71 20.26
N GLY A 34 -12.73 -5.22 20.88
CA GLY A 34 -12.44 -6.66 20.98
C GLY A 34 -11.68 -7.24 19.79
N LEU A 35 -11.48 -6.50 18.70
CA LEU A 35 -10.63 -6.90 17.60
C LEU A 35 -9.17 -6.52 17.84
N THR A 36 -8.25 -7.35 17.35
CA THR A 36 -6.81 -7.04 17.27
C THR A 36 -6.44 -6.73 15.83
N ILE A 37 -5.90 -5.54 15.60
CA ILE A 37 -5.56 -5.01 14.28
C ILE A 37 -4.04 -4.80 14.19
N LEU A 38 -3.43 -5.32 13.13
CA LEU A 38 -2.01 -5.16 12.82
C LEU A 38 -1.84 -4.24 11.59
N ASP A 39 -1.12 -3.13 11.77
CA ASP A 39 -0.55 -2.33 10.67
C ASP A 39 0.83 -2.88 10.32
N ALA A 40 0.91 -3.59 9.21
CA ALA A 40 2.14 -4.19 8.71
C ALA A 40 2.86 -3.19 7.80
N GLY A 41 3.94 -2.57 8.31
CA GLY A 41 4.62 -1.44 7.70
C GLY A 41 4.02 -0.11 8.15
N CYS A 42 3.98 0.11 9.47
CA CYS A 42 3.26 1.23 10.07
C CYS A 42 4.04 2.57 10.01
N GLY A 43 5.35 2.53 9.67
CA GLY A 43 6.24 3.69 9.69
C GLY A 43 6.56 4.17 11.11
N HIS A 44 7.46 5.13 11.22
CA HIS A 44 8.04 5.63 12.48
C HIS A 44 7.00 6.02 13.57
N THR A 45 5.86 6.56 13.19
CA THR A 45 4.84 7.11 14.11
C THR A 45 3.48 6.44 14.00
N ALA A 46 3.34 5.41 13.16
CA ALA A 46 2.10 4.67 12.93
C ALA A 46 0.84 5.58 12.69
N PRO A 47 0.88 6.52 11.73
CA PRO A 47 -0.17 7.53 11.59
C PRO A 47 -1.54 6.93 11.23
N ASN A 48 -1.56 5.78 10.55
CA ASN A 48 -2.81 5.09 10.19
C ASN A 48 -3.47 4.44 11.41
N LEU A 49 -2.67 3.88 12.33
CA LEU A 49 -3.18 3.34 13.60
C LEU A 49 -3.72 4.46 14.50
N GLN A 50 -3.07 5.62 14.52
CA GLN A 50 -3.57 6.76 15.29
C GLN A 50 -5.00 7.15 14.91
N ALA A 51 -5.36 7.03 13.62
CA ALA A 51 -6.73 7.28 13.16
C ALA A 51 -7.76 6.25 13.68
N LEU A 52 -7.29 5.12 14.21
CA LEU A 52 -8.15 4.04 14.77
C LEU A 52 -8.20 4.05 16.30
N ARG A 53 -7.54 4.99 16.97
CA ARG A 53 -7.41 5.02 18.45
C ARG A 53 -8.74 4.86 19.17
N ASP A 54 -9.77 5.54 18.68
CA ASP A 54 -11.10 5.58 19.32
C ASP A 54 -11.99 4.38 18.94
N SER A 55 -11.47 3.42 18.16
CA SER A 55 -12.23 2.23 17.73
C SER A 55 -12.47 1.20 18.85
N GLY A 56 -11.70 1.27 19.95
CA GLY A 56 -11.67 0.26 20.99
C GLY A 56 -10.99 -1.07 20.61
N ALA A 57 -10.39 -1.14 19.41
CA ALA A 57 -9.58 -2.30 19.02
C ALA A 57 -8.21 -2.26 19.67
N ARG A 58 -7.59 -3.45 19.89
CA ARG A 58 -6.15 -3.54 20.18
C ARG A 58 -5.36 -3.22 18.92
N LEU A 59 -4.49 -2.22 18.99
CA LEU A 59 -3.74 -1.70 17.87
C LEU A 59 -2.27 -2.10 17.98
N ILE A 60 -1.76 -2.80 16.96
CA ILE A 60 -0.37 -3.24 16.87
C ILE A 60 0.21 -2.68 15.58
N GLY A 61 1.39 -2.07 15.64
CA GLY A 61 2.16 -1.62 14.49
C GLY A 61 3.49 -2.36 14.41
N VAL A 62 3.86 -2.82 13.22
CA VAL A 62 5.16 -3.44 12.96
C VAL A 62 5.83 -2.75 11.80
N ASP A 63 7.12 -2.43 11.95
CA ASP A 63 7.96 -1.93 10.87
C ASP A 63 9.43 -2.30 11.10
N LEU A 64 10.25 -2.18 10.06
CA LEU A 64 11.72 -2.33 10.13
C LEU A 64 12.44 -1.05 10.59
N VAL A 65 11.76 0.10 10.52
CA VAL A 65 12.33 1.38 10.94
C VAL A 65 12.18 1.59 12.45
N PRO A 66 13.06 2.41 13.07
CA PRO A 66 12.90 2.77 14.47
C PRO A 66 11.52 3.41 14.74
N LEU A 67 10.85 2.94 15.79
CA LEU A 67 9.48 3.34 16.10
C LEU A 67 9.44 4.32 17.27
N SER A 68 8.64 5.36 17.14
CA SER A 68 8.36 6.32 18.21
C SER A 68 7.16 5.84 19.03
N PRO A 69 7.28 5.63 20.34
CA PRO A 69 6.17 5.17 21.19
C PRO A 69 4.91 6.02 21.00
N GLN A 70 3.76 5.37 20.91
CA GLN A 70 2.45 6.01 20.78
C GLN A 70 1.52 5.47 21.88
N GLU A 71 0.81 6.36 22.54
CA GLU A 71 -0.14 6.00 23.59
C GLU A 71 -1.29 5.12 23.02
N GLY A 72 -1.59 4.03 23.71
CA GLY A 72 -2.68 3.12 23.35
C GLY A 72 -2.36 2.18 22.18
N MET A 73 -1.08 2.09 21.77
CA MET A 73 -0.63 1.21 20.69
C MET A 73 0.59 0.40 21.09
N GLU A 74 0.68 -0.81 20.58
CA GLU A 74 1.85 -1.67 20.70
C GLU A 74 2.67 -1.55 19.40
N LEU A 75 3.86 -0.96 19.47
CA LEU A 75 4.73 -0.78 18.31
C LEU A 75 5.95 -1.68 18.44
N ILE A 76 6.23 -2.46 17.40
CA ILE A 76 7.25 -3.52 17.40
C ILE A 76 8.17 -3.34 16.19
N GLU A 77 9.45 -3.16 16.43
CA GLU A 77 10.47 -3.17 15.37
C GLU A 77 10.78 -4.61 15.00
N ALA A 78 10.28 -5.07 13.84
CA ALA A 78 10.45 -6.44 13.38
C ALA A 78 10.26 -6.58 11.86
N ASP A 79 10.78 -7.68 11.31
CA ASP A 79 10.55 -8.09 9.93
C ASP A 79 9.17 -8.77 9.81
N LEU A 80 8.39 -8.40 8.79
CA LEU A 80 7.12 -9.03 8.47
C LEU A 80 7.25 -10.52 8.11
N ALA A 81 8.43 -10.96 7.71
CA ALA A 81 8.77 -12.37 7.48
C ALA A 81 9.00 -13.16 8.77
N LYS A 82 9.06 -12.48 9.94
CA LYS A 82 9.27 -13.12 11.26
C LYS A 82 8.63 -12.26 12.36
N LEU A 83 7.32 -12.34 12.48
CA LEU A 83 6.56 -11.55 13.44
C LEU A 83 6.69 -12.11 14.86
N PRO A 84 7.05 -11.29 15.87
CA PRO A 84 7.08 -11.73 17.26
C PRO A 84 5.67 -11.70 17.88
N LEU A 85 4.69 -12.24 17.16
CA LEU A 85 3.28 -12.27 17.54
C LEU A 85 2.81 -13.73 17.66
N PRO A 86 1.84 -14.03 18.55
CA PRO A 86 1.32 -15.38 18.72
C PRO A 86 0.52 -15.84 17.49
N ASP A 87 0.43 -17.15 17.32
CA ASP A 87 -0.41 -17.78 16.32
C ASP A 87 -1.89 -17.42 16.57
N SER A 88 -2.62 -17.16 15.48
CA SER A 88 -4.06 -16.88 15.53
C SER A 88 -4.46 -15.79 16.54
N GLY A 89 -3.62 -14.76 16.69
CA GLY A 89 -3.84 -13.64 17.61
C GLY A 89 -4.47 -12.40 16.95
N ILE A 90 -4.47 -12.31 15.61
CA ILE A 90 -4.83 -11.12 14.84
C ILE A 90 -6.14 -11.34 14.08
N ASP A 91 -7.05 -10.37 14.16
CA ASP A 91 -8.32 -10.39 13.39
C ASP A 91 -8.17 -9.75 12.02
N LEU A 92 -7.39 -8.66 11.95
CA LEU A 92 -7.17 -7.90 10.74
C LEU A 92 -5.70 -7.49 10.61
N ILE A 93 -5.07 -7.85 9.50
CA ILE A 93 -3.82 -7.23 9.06
C ILE A 93 -4.15 -6.23 7.96
N TYR A 94 -3.53 -5.07 7.96
CA TYR A 94 -3.51 -4.22 6.79
C TYR A 94 -2.10 -3.68 6.50
N SER A 95 -1.85 -3.32 5.24
CA SER A 95 -0.60 -2.67 4.86
C SER A 95 -0.81 -1.69 3.70
N ARG A 96 -0.03 -0.62 3.68
CA ARG A 96 -0.10 0.44 2.68
C ARG A 96 1.27 0.75 2.12
N SER A 97 1.49 0.47 0.83
CA SER A 97 2.76 0.70 0.13
C SER A 97 3.95 -0.03 0.77
N VAL A 98 3.74 -1.30 1.11
CA VAL A 98 4.75 -2.18 1.72
C VAL A 98 5.09 -3.35 0.80
N MET A 99 4.07 -3.97 0.21
CA MET A 99 4.23 -5.23 -0.52
C MET A 99 5.11 -5.11 -1.77
N GLU A 100 5.29 -3.90 -2.31
CA GLU A 100 6.25 -3.64 -3.39
C GLU A 100 7.72 -3.77 -2.97
N HIS A 101 8.01 -3.66 -1.67
CA HIS A 101 9.34 -3.75 -1.09
C HIS A 101 9.68 -5.15 -0.57
N VAL A 102 8.69 -6.03 -0.45
CA VAL A 102 8.87 -7.38 0.10
C VAL A 102 9.77 -8.23 -0.81
N VAL A 103 10.90 -8.66 -0.25
CA VAL A 103 11.90 -9.48 -0.96
C VAL A 103 11.53 -10.96 -0.92
N ASP A 104 11.00 -11.45 0.20
CA ASP A 104 10.52 -12.83 0.38
C ASP A 104 9.00 -12.84 0.67
N PRO A 105 8.15 -12.82 -0.38
CA PRO A 105 6.71 -12.89 -0.18
C PRO A 105 6.25 -14.20 0.47
N ASP A 106 6.90 -15.33 0.21
CA ASP A 106 6.47 -16.60 0.79
C ASP A 106 6.58 -16.57 2.31
N ALA A 107 7.68 -16.06 2.86
CA ALA A 107 7.84 -15.90 4.30
C ALA A 107 6.81 -14.93 4.89
N VAL A 108 6.55 -13.78 4.23
CA VAL A 108 5.56 -12.80 4.71
C VAL A 108 4.14 -13.37 4.65
N TYR A 109 3.76 -14.10 3.61
CA TYR A 109 2.43 -14.73 3.52
C TYR A 109 2.29 -15.87 4.55
N ALA A 110 3.35 -16.65 4.80
CA ALA A 110 3.35 -17.68 5.85
C ALA A 110 3.13 -17.07 7.24
N GLU A 111 3.86 -15.99 7.57
CA GLU A 111 3.71 -15.30 8.86
C GLU A 111 2.33 -14.63 8.99
N ALA A 112 1.84 -13.96 7.95
CA ALA A 112 0.48 -13.42 7.96
C ALA A 112 -0.57 -14.53 8.19
N ALA A 113 -0.41 -15.70 7.53
CA ALA A 113 -1.28 -16.84 7.75
C ALA A 113 -1.15 -17.39 9.17
N ARG A 114 0.05 -17.43 9.75
CA ARG A 114 0.28 -17.93 11.13
C ARG A 114 -0.41 -17.04 12.15
N VAL A 115 -0.20 -15.73 12.10
CA VAL A 115 -0.70 -14.79 13.12
C VAL A 115 -2.19 -14.48 12.99
N LEU A 116 -2.77 -14.58 11.79
CA LEU A 116 -4.21 -14.37 11.59
C LEU A 116 -5.03 -15.51 12.19
N LYS A 117 -6.16 -15.15 12.81
CA LYS A 117 -7.21 -16.12 13.19
C LYS A 117 -7.82 -16.78 11.96
N PRO A 118 -8.37 -17.99 12.04
CA PRO A 118 -9.24 -18.53 11.00
C PRO A 118 -10.35 -17.54 10.65
N GLY A 119 -10.59 -17.28 9.36
CA GLY A 119 -11.52 -16.24 8.89
C GLY A 119 -11.00 -14.79 9.01
N GLY A 120 -9.83 -14.59 9.61
CA GLY A 120 -9.18 -13.28 9.69
C GLY A 120 -8.84 -12.71 8.31
N ARG A 121 -8.71 -11.40 8.23
CA ARG A 121 -8.53 -10.67 6.97
C ARG A 121 -7.15 -10.04 6.87
N TRP A 122 -6.60 -10.05 5.66
CA TRP A 122 -5.45 -9.23 5.29
C TRP A 122 -5.82 -8.31 4.13
N ILE A 123 -5.76 -7.00 4.37
CA ILE A 123 -6.14 -5.98 3.39
C ILE A 123 -4.91 -5.14 3.08
N PHE A 124 -4.54 -5.04 1.80
CA PHE A 124 -3.40 -4.22 1.44
C PHE A 124 -3.61 -3.42 0.15
N LEU A 125 -2.92 -2.29 0.09
CA LEU A 125 -2.79 -1.46 -1.08
C LEU A 125 -1.32 -1.40 -1.47
N THR A 126 -1.01 -1.79 -2.71
CA THR A 126 0.37 -1.84 -3.21
C THR A 126 0.46 -1.35 -4.65
N ALA A 127 1.65 -0.92 -5.08
CA ALA A 127 1.88 -0.51 -6.45
C ALA A 127 1.73 -1.70 -7.42
N ASN A 128 1.11 -1.46 -8.56
CA ASN A 128 1.03 -2.45 -9.64
C ASN A 128 2.34 -2.47 -10.42
N ARG A 129 2.97 -3.64 -10.56
CA ARG A 129 4.23 -3.78 -11.32
C ARG A 129 4.13 -3.41 -12.80
N TRP A 130 2.92 -3.36 -13.37
CA TRP A 130 2.66 -3.04 -14.77
C TRP A 130 2.29 -1.57 -15.01
N ASP A 131 2.22 -0.76 -13.95
CA ASP A 131 2.09 0.68 -14.06
C ASP A 131 3.37 1.32 -14.62
N TYR A 132 3.22 2.44 -15.35
CA TYR A 132 4.36 3.13 -15.97
C TYR A 132 5.41 3.60 -14.95
N VAL A 133 5.00 4.04 -13.76
CA VAL A 133 5.94 4.44 -12.70
C VAL A 133 6.75 3.23 -12.23
N SER A 134 6.09 2.10 -11.98
CA SER A 134 6.73 0.85 -11.58
C SER A 134 7.65 0.29 -12.66
N ILE A 135 7.26 0.39 -13.94
CA ILE A 135 8.09 -0.02 -15.08
C ILE A 135 9.35 0.85 -15.18
N VAL A 136 9.18 2.18 -15.13
CA VAL A 136 10.32 3.12 -15.15
C VAL A 136 11.23 2.90 -13.95
N SER A 137 10.68 2.74 -12.75
CA SER A 137 11.44 2.45 -11.54
C SER A 137 12.31 1.19 -11.70
N ARG A 138 11.77 0.10 -12.22
CA ARG A 138 12.53 -1.15 -12.44
C ARG A 138 13.60 -1.04 -13.52
N LEU A 139 13.40 -0.19 -14.52
CA LEU A 139 14.37 0.04 -15.59
C LEU A 139 15.45 1.04 -15.20
N THR A 140 15.24 1.83 -14.15
CA THR A 140 16.18 2.83 -13.67
C THR A 140 17.16 2.18 -12.68
N PRO A 141 18.48 2.23 -12.93
CA PRO A 141 19.47 1.72 -11.98
C PRO A 141 19.34 2.40 -10.61
N ASN A 142 19.48 1.62 -9.53
CA ASN A 142 19.32 2.08 -8.12
C ASN A 142 20.11 3.35 -7.79
N ARG A 143 21.30 3.53 -8.41
CA ARG A 143 22.13 4.73 -8.23
C ARG A 143 21.47 6.06 -8.63
N PHE A 144 20.42 6.01 -9.46
CA PHE A 144 19.69 7.20 -9.89
C PHE A 144 18.37 7.38 -9.14
N HIS A 145 17.89 6.37 -8.41
CA HIS A 145 16.61 6.43 -7.67
C HIS A 145 16.59 7.57 -6.66
N GLY A 146 17.62 7.69 -5.81
CA GLY A 146 17.70 8.76 -4.80
C GLY A 146 17.65 10.17 -5.41
N ALA A 147 18.33 10.37 -6.56
CA ALA A 147 18.30 11.66 -7.25
C ALA A 147 16.92 11.98 -7.86
N ILE A 148 16.23 10.98 -8.40
CA ILE A 148 14.89 11.11 -8.98
C ILE A 148 13.88 11.39 -7.89
N VAL A 149 13.84 10.59 -6.83
CA VAL A 149 12.91 10.75 -5.70
C VAL A 149 13.07 12.13 -5.05
N ARG A 150 14.32 12.55 -4.75
CA ARG A 150 14.60 13.87 -4.18
C ARG A 150 14.13 15.00 -5.09
N ARG A 151 14.34 14.89 -6.41
CA ARG A 151 13.96 15.95 -7.36
C ARG A 151 12.47 16.06 -7.58
N PHE A 152 11.73 14.95 -7.57
CA PHE A 152 10.31 14.92 -7.92
C PHE A 152 9.37 14.79 -6.73
N GLU A 153 9.76 14.07 -5.66
CA GLU A 153 8.89 13.79 -4.51
C GLU A 153 9.27 14.59 -3.27
N GLY A 154 10.50 15.09 -3.16
CA GLY A 154 10.96 15.88 -2.00
C GLY A 154 11.06 15.08 -0.69
N ARG A 155 11.09 13.74 -0.77
CA ARG A 155 11.28 12.86 0.41
C ARG A 155 12.77 12.74 0.74
N GLU A 156 13.08 12.60 2.03
CA GLU A 156 14.43 12.30 2.49
C GLU A 156 14.78 10.85 2.19
N GLU A 157 16.06 10.56 1.92
CA GLU A 157 16.55 9.22 1.51
C GLU A 157 16.37 8.12 2.56
N ILE A 158 16.11 8.48 3.82
CA ILE A 158 16.06 7.55 4.96
C ILE A 158 14.90 6.55 4.85
N ASP A 159 13.83 6.88 4.11
CA ASP A 159 12.61 6.06 4.01
C ASP A 159 12.42 5.41 2.63
N VAL A 160 13.47 5.37 1.79
CA VAL A 160 13.37 4.79 0.45
C VAL A 160 13.87 3.36 0.44
N PHE A 161 12.97 2.41 0.68
CA PHE A 161 13.27 1.00 0.51
C PHE A 161 13.34 0.62 -0.98
N PRO A 162 14.29 -0.24 -1.39
CA PRO A 162 14.32 -0.78 -2.74
C PRO A 162 13.03 -1.54 -3.06
N THR A 163 12.50 -1.36 -4.27
CA THR A 163 11.32 -2.09 -4.72
C THR A 163 11.69 -3.43 -5.35
N ALA A 164 11.01 -4.50 -4.94
CA ALA A 164 11.22 -5.86 -5.42
C ALA A 164 10.14 -6.32 -6.42
N TYR A 165 8.90 -5.81 -6.28
CA TYR A 165 7.72 -6.14 -7.11
C TYR A 165 7.49 -7.66 -7.28
N ARG A 166 7.65 -8.44 -6.20
CA ARG A 166 7.51 -9.92 -6.22
C ARG A 166 6.09 -10.40 -5.92
N THR A 167 5.21 -9.50 -5.44
CA THR A 167 3.80 -9.76 -5.12
C THR A 167 2.92 -8.57 -5.56
N ASN A 168 3.11 -8.08 -6.80
CA ASN A 168 2.56 -6.82 -7.29
C ASN A 168 1.78 -6.97 -8.60
N ASP A 169 1.25 -8.16 -8.86
CA ASP A 169 0.22 -8.42 -9.86
C ASP A 169 -0.73 -9.54 -9.39
N ARG A 170 -1.87 -9.68 -10.09
CA ARG A 170 -2.91 -10.65 -9.71
C ARG A 170 -2.40 -12.10 -9.70
N ARG A 171 -1.50 -12.46 -10.62
CA ARG A 171 -0.97 -13.82 -10.73
C ARG A 171 -0.04 -14.14 -9.57
N GLN A 172 0.88 -13.22 -9.25
CA GLN A 172 1.81 -13.37 -8.14
C GLN A 172 1.04 -13.47 -6.81
N ILE A 173 0.15 -12.49 -6.55
CA ILE A 173 -0.68 -12.46 -5.34
C ILE A 173 -1.51 -13.74 -5.22
N GLY A 174 -2.17 -14.16 -6.30
CA GLY A 174 -2.99 -15.38 -6.29
C GLY A 174 -2.20 -16.65 -6.00
N ARG A 175 -0.97 -16.75 -6.49
CA ARG A 175 -0.07 -17.88 -6.23
C ARG A 175 0.32 -17.95 -4.75
N HIS A 176 0.81 -16.85 -4.18
CA HIS A 176 1.21 -16.80 -2.78
C HIS A 176 0.00 -16.97 -1.85
N ALA A 177 -1.12 -16.33 -2.16
CA ALA A 177 -2.36 -16.50 -1.38
C ALA A 177 -2.79 -17.96 -1.32
N ALA A 178 -2.87 -18.66 -2.46
CA ALA A 178 -3.26 -20.06 -2.51
C ALA A 178 -2.27 -20.98 -1.79
N ALA A 179 -0.97 -20.72 -1.89
CA ALA A 179 0.07 -21.51 -1.23
C ALA A 179 0.00 -21.44 0.32
N HIS A 180 -0.51 -20.33 0.86
CA HIS A 180 -0.57 -20.08 2.31
C HIS A 180 -1.99 -20.04 2.89
N GLY A 181 -2.96 -20.68 2.20
CA GLY A 181 -4.32 -20.85 2.75
C GLY A 181 -5.17 -19.59 2.74
N PHE A 182 -4.88 -18.63 1.86
CA PHE A 182 -5.71 -17.46 1.67
C PHE A 182 -6.62 -17.59 0.45
N ARG A 183 -7.85 -17.11 0.59
CA ARG A 183 -8.77 -16.84 -0.51
C ARG A 183 -8.76 -15.36 -0.82
N ILE A 184 -8.71 -14.99 -2.10
CA ILE A 184 -8.90 -13.60 -2.54
C ILE A 184 -10.40 -13.29 -2.45
N ASP A 185 -10.77 -12.40 -1.53
CA ASP A 185 -12.15 -11.94 -1.35
C ASP A 185 -12.45 -10.75 -2.27
N ARG A 186 -11.47 -9.83 -2.41
CA ARG A 186 -11.57 -8.67 -3.28
C ARG A 186 -10.25 -8.38 -3.96
N PHE A 187 -10.30 -8.02 -5.24
CA PHE A 187 -9.15 -7.56 -6.01
C PHE A 187 -9.57 -6.44 -6.95
N GLU A 188 -9.09 -5.25 -6.68
CA GLU A 188 -9.40 -4.06 -7.47
C GLU A 188 -8.13 -3.41 -8.00
N ARG A 189 -8.25 -2.68 -9.11
CA ARG A 189 -7.19 -1.87 -9.69
C ARG A 189 -7.66 -0.42 -9.76
N HIS A 190 -6.88 0.47 -9.18
CA HIS A 190 -7.17 1.90 -9.14
C HIS A 190 -6.14 2.68 -9.92
N GLY A 191 -6.57 3.78 -10.56
CA GLY A 191 -5.67 4.72 -11.22
C GLY A 191 -4.76 5.41 -10.23
N GLN A 192 -3.70 6.01 -10.75
CA GLN A 192 -2.72 6.76 -9.98
C GLN A 192 -2.88 8.25 -10.26
N TYR A 193 -2.80 9.06 -9.21
CA TYR A 193 -2.64 10.49 -9.35
C TYR A 193 -1.19 10.80 -9.76
N PRO A 194 -0.95 11.43 -10.93
CA PRO A 194 0.40 11.59 -11.47
C PRO A 194 1.16 12.75 -10.80
N SER A 195 1.28 12.70 -9.47
CA SER A 195 1.85 13.76 -8.61
C SER A 195 3.28 14.13 -8.98
N MET A 196 4.07 13.19 -9.46
CA MET A 196 5.46 13.43 -9.88
C MET A 196 5.58 14.47 -10.99
N PHE A 197 4.56 14.66 -11.82
CA PHE A 197 4.54 15.64 -12.91
C PHE A 197 3.86 16.97 -12.53
N TYR A 198 3.36 17.09 -11.30
CA TYR A 198 2.56 18.24 -10.86
C TYR A 198 3.26 19.60 -11.08
N ARG A 199 4.59 19.65 -10.98
CA ARG A 199 5.38 20.87 -11.17
C ARG A 199 5.54 21.28 -12.64
N VAL A 200 5.22 20.40 -13.60
CA VAL A 200 5.38 20.64 -15.03
C VAL A 200 4.03 20.48 -15.73
N GLY A 201 3.27 21.58 -15.84
CA GLY A 201 1.86 21.58 -16.27
C GLY A 201 1.57 20.78 -17.55
N PRO A 202 2.32 20.90 -18.65
CA PRO A 202 2.08 20.09 -19.85
C PRO A 202 2.26 18.58 -19.61
N LEU A 203 3.28 18.17 -18.85
CA LEU A 203 3.49 16.76 -18.51
C LEU A 203 2.41 16.25 -17.56
N PHE A 204 1.99 17.07 -16.61
CA PHE A 204 0.90 16.73 -15.69
C PHE A 204 -0.43 16.54 -16.45
N LEU A 205 -0.71 17.38 -17.45
CA LEU A 205 -1.88 17.22 -18.32
C LEU A 205 -1.82 15.92 -19.12
N LEU A 206 -0.70 15.63 -19.79
CA LEU A 206 -0.53 14.41 -20.59
C LEU A 206 -0.66 13.15 -19.73
N ALA A 207 0.00 13.13 -18.58
CA ALA A 207 -0.11 12.01 -17.63
C ALA A 207 -1.53 11.86 -17.09
N SER A 208 -2.24 12.97 -16.82
CA SER A 208 -3.64 12.94 -16.40
C SER A 208 -4.57 12.38 -17.46
N LEU A 209 -4.36 12.74 -18.72
CA LEU A 209 -5.14 12.18 -19.84
C LEU A 209 -4.89 10.68 -20.00
N TYR A 210 -3.63 10.24 -19.91
CA TYR A 210 -3.27 8.83 -19.90
C TYR A 210 -3.98 8.08 -18.75
N GLU A 211 -3.88 8.57 -17.53
CA GLU A 211 -4.53 7.95 -16.37
C GLU A 211 -6.05 7.85 -16.54
N LYS A 212 -6.70 8.91 -17.02
CA LYS A 212 -8.15 8.88 -17.29
C LYS A 212 -8.54 7.91 -18.39
N LEU A 213 -7.69 7.73 -19.40
CA LEU A 213 -7.87 6.69 -20.42
C LEU A 213 -7.79 5.29 -19.79
N VAL A 214 -6.73 5.02 -19.04
CA VAL A 214 -6.51 3.72 -18.37
C VAL A 214 -7.61 3.42 -17.35
N MET A 215 -8.13 4.44 -16.66
CA MET A 215 -9.24 4.28 -15.71
C MET A 215 -10.56 3.95 -16.41
N ARG A 216 -10.81 4.48 -17.60
CA ARG A 216 -12.07 4.32 -18.33
C ARG A 216 -12.11 3.06 -19.20
N VAL A 217 -11.00 2.68 -19.79
CA VAL A 217 -10.94 1.54 -20.74
C VAL A 217 -10.65 0.25 -19.97
N ALA A 218 -11.61 -0.67 -19.94
CA ALA A 218 -11.50 -1.94 -19.22
C ALA A 218 -10.30 -2.81 -19.69
N LEU A 219 -10.02 -2.80 -21.00
CA LEU A 219 -8.87 -3.53 -21.58
C LEU A 219 -7.53 -3.05 -21.02
N LEU A 220 -7.43 -1.77 -20.64
CA LEU A 220 -6.23 -1.17 -20.06
C LEU A 220 -6.17 -1.27 -18.53
N ALA A 221 -7.15 -1.91 -17.89
CA ALA A 221 -7.20 -2.01 -16.43
C ALA A 221 -5.95 -2.66 -15.81
N GLY A 222 -5.22 -3.47 -16.57
CA GLY A 222 -3.93 -4.05 -16.17
C GLY A 222 -2.83 -3.02 -15.90
N LEU A 223 -2.94 -1.80 -16.46
CA LEU A 223 -1.96 -0.71 -16.37
C LEU A 223 -2.26 0.30 -15.26
N ARG A 224 -3.36 0.13 -14.51
CA ARG A 224 -3.71 1.03 -13.38
C ARG A 224 -2.68 0.91 -12.28
N GLY A 225 -2.34 2.03 -11.65
CA GLY A 225 -1.19 2.16 -10.75
C GLY A 225 -1.27 1.41 -9.43
N TRP A 226 -2.48 1.21 -8.87
CA TRP A 226 -2.67 0.62 -7.55
C TRP A 226 -3.46 -0.68 -7.60
N LEU A 227 -3.02 -1.64 -6.77
CA LEU A 227 -3.73 -2.87 -6.46
C LEU A 227 -4.29 -2.80 -5.03
N TYR A 228 -5.60 -2.88 -4.91
CA TYR A 228 -6.30 -3.06 -3.64
C TYR A 228 -6.72 -4.52 -3.52
N VAL A 229 -6.33 -5.16 -2.43
CA VAL A 229 -6.50 -6.61 -2.24
C VAL A 229 -7.06 -6.88 -0.84
N GLU A 230 -8.11 -7.69 -0.77
CA GLU A 230 -8.57 -8.29 0.49
C GLU A 230 -8.40 -9.81 0.38
N LEU A 231 -7.64 -10.37 1.32
CA LEU A 231 -7.46 -11.80 1.50
C LEU A 231 -8.19 -12.24 2.77
N VAL A 232 -8.73 -13.45 2.78
CA VAL A 232 -9.33 -14.10 3.95
C VAL A 232 -8.61 -15.40 4.18
N LYS A 233 -8.15 -15.62 5.42
CA LYS A 233 -7.57 -16.90 5.83
C LYS A 233 -8.66 -17.97 5.88
N ALA A 234 -8.44 -19.10 5.21
CA ALA A 234 -9.34 -20.24 5.22
C ALA A 234 -9.45 -20.89 6.61
#